data_98e997654a18fbd144fb96794a0d0d8c
#
_entry.id   98e997654a18fbd144fb96794a0d0d8c
#
_cell.length_a   1.000
_cell.length_b   1.000
_cell.length_c   1.000
_cell.angle_alpha   90.00
_cell.angle_beta   90.00
_cell.angle_gamma   90.00
#
_symmetry.space_group_name_H-M   'P 1'
#
loop_
_entity.id
_entity.type
_entity.pdbx_description
1 polymer ?
#
loop_
_entity_poly.entity_id
_entity_poly.type
_entity_poly.pdbx_seq_one_letter_code
_entity_poly.pdbx_strand_id
1 'polypeptide(L)'
;QAYSLTEQTAVLHVSRRFHADSAIGQWAKLINEGQQQALKASWQALPEADALSNHASSEIQRWPDLWRERPQGQLHPHVVKALQNGWANWLALLKPLLKAGNVCDNSLALQLLNSFSQFQVLCALRQGAWGVQALNERIALALGLVSNRDKGFQSPDAQGAWFVGRPVMVTRNDYHLNLMNGDVGQCLPTAQGLRVAFPDGKGGIRWILPSRLEGVETVWAMTVHKSQGSEYDHVLMVLPDREAPVLTRELLYTGVTRAKTRLSWWVPNPAVLFSAVGQRVTRSGGLADGLFHRSK
;
A
#
# COMPACT_ATOMS: atom_id res chain seq x y z
N GLN A 1 36.85 31.82 -10.78
CA GLN A 1 35.62 31.95 -10.01
C GLN A 1 35.06 30.52 -9.81
N ALA A 2 35.11 30.00 -8.57
CA ALA A 2 34.50 28.72 -8.25
C ALA A 2 32.99 28.96 -8.18
N TYR A 3 32.26 28.38 -9.11
CA TYR A 3 30.79 28.34 -9.07
C TYR A 3 30.35 27.49 -7.89
N SER A 4 29.61 28.06 -6.96
CA SER A 4 29.00 27.32 -5.86
C SER A 4 27.87 26.42 -6.38
N LEU A 5 27.96 25.13 -6.16
CA LEU A 5 26.90 24.16 -6.50
C LEU A 5 25.57 24.47 -5.82
N THR A 6 25.57 25.27 -4.76
CA THR A 6 24.38 25.76 -4.05
C THR A 6 23.48 26.64 -4.91
N GLU A 7 24.04 27.39 -5.88
CA GLU A 7 23.26 28.24 -6.76
C GLU A 7 22.58 27.53 -7.92
N GLN A 8 22.93 26.24 -8.15
CA GLN A 8 22.36 25.41 -9.20
C GLN A 8 21.37 24.37 -8.67
N THR A 9 21.09 24.40 -7.36
CA THR A 9 20.18 23.42 -6.73
C THR A 9 18.81 24.05 -6.51
N ALA A 10 17.81 23.63 -7.29
CA ALA A 10 16.43 24.00 -7.05
C ALA A 10 15.85 23.09 -5.96
N VAL A 11 15.47 23.67 -4.82
CA VAL A 11 14.77 22.95 -3.76
C VAL A 11 13.27 23.20 -3.89
N LEU A 12 12.51 22.16 -4.22
CA LEU A 12 11.07 22.24 -4.31
C LEU A 12 10.45 22.18 -2.90
N HIS A 13 10.01 23.29 -2.38
CA HIS A 13 9.43 23.41 -1.04
C HIS A 13 7.91 23.23 -0.99
N VAL A 14 7.22 23.34 -2.11
CA VAL A 14 5.75 23.31 -2.16
C VAL A 14 5.28 22.07 -2.90
N SER A 15 4.59 21.16 -2.17
CA SER A 15 3.83 20.07 -2.79
C SER A 15 2.51 20.63 -3.32
N ARG A 16 2.27 20.52 -4.62
CA ARG A 16 0.98 20.89 -5.24
C ARG A 16 -0.07 19.77 -5.12
N ARG A 17 0.27 18.64 -4.46
CA ARG A 17 -0.58 17.44 -4.39
C ARG A 17 -1.69 17.55 -3.35
N PHE A 18 -1.55 18.41 -2.35
CA PHE A 18 -2.53 18.62 -1.28
C PHE A 18 -2.82 20.10 -1.14
N HIS A 19 -4.05 20.42 -0.75
CA HIS A 19 -4.29 21.72 -0.15
C HIS A 19 -3.41 21.81 1.11
N ALA A 20 -2.61 22.84 1.24
CA ALA A 20 -1.71 23.00 2.38
C ALA A 20 -2.45 22.98 3.72
N ASP A 21 -3.74 23.29 3.70
CA ASP A 21 -4.64 23.32 4.85
C ASP A 21 -5.32 21.98 5.17
N SER A 22 -5.15 20.95 4.32
CA SER A 22 -5.70 19.62 4.61
C SER A 22 -4.95 18.96 5.77
N ALA A 23 -5.64 18.11 6.54
CA ALA A 23 -5.00 17.40 7.65
C ALA A 23 -3.83 16.51 7.15
N ILE A 24 -3.99 15.84 6.01
CA ILE A 24 -2.90 15.06 5.37
C ILE A 24 -1.71 15.97 5.00
N GLY A 25 -1.98 17.16 4.45
CA GLY A 25 -0.93 18.14 4.13
C GLY A 25 -0.17 18.60 5.36
N GLN A 26 -0.87 18.90 6.45
CA GLN A 26 -0.26 19.28 7.73
C GLN A 26 0.61 18.14 8.29
N TRP A 27 0.12 16.90 8.28
CA TRP A 27 0.89 15.73 8.72
C TRP A 27 2.13 15.49 7.84
N ALA A 28 2.00 15.59 6.53
CA ALA A 28 3.13 15.48 5.60
C ALA A 28 4.20 16.53 5.90
N LYS A 29 3.79 17.77 6.22
CA LYS A 29 4.69 18.85 6.62
C LYS A 29 5.42 18.54 7.93
N LEU A 30 4.69 18.15 8.98
CA LEU A 30 5.28 17.78 10.28
C LEU A 30 6.32 16.65 10.13
N ILE A 31 6.01 15.65 9.32
CA ILE A 31 6.92 14.54 9.03
C ILE A 31 8.15 15.05 8.27
N ASN A 32 7.96 15.80 7.18
CA ASN A 32 9.06 16.29 6.34
C ASN A 32 10.02 17.22 7.09
N GLU A 33 9.49 18.04 7.98
CA GLU A 33 10.28 18.95 8.82
C GLU A 33 10.89 18.27 10.06
N GLY A 34 10.47 17.04 10.37
CA GLY A 34 10.96 16.26 11.52
C GLY A 34 10.47 16.76 12.86
N GLN A 35 9.29 17.33 12.89
CA GLN A 35 8.68 17.91 14.08
C GLN A 35 8.07 16.82 14.99
N GLN A 36 8.92 16.03 15.65
CA GLN A 36 8.50 14.89 16.48
C GLN A 36 7.50 15.28 17.57
N GLN A 37 7.71 16.39 18.27
CA GLN A 37 6.85 16.82 19.38
C GLN A 37 5.45 17.21 18.88
N ALA A 38 5.38 18.00 17.82
CA ALA A 38 4.13 18.40 17.20
C ALA A 38 3.38 17.18 16.63
N LEU A 39 4.10 16.24 15.99
CA LEU A 39 3.51 15.01 15.49
C LEU A 39 2.95 14.15 16.63
N LYS A 40 3.65 14.05 17.77
CA LYS A 40 3.18 13.32 18.95
C LYS A 40 1.89 13.93 19.50
N ALA A 41 1.79 15.24 19.58
CA ALA A 41 0.57 15.92 19.99
C ALA A 41 -0.58 15.66 19.00
N SER A 42 -0.30 15.78 17.69
CA SER A 42 -1.27 15.48 16.63
C SER A 42 -1.73 14.02 16.68
N TRP A 43 -0.83 13.05 16.95
CA TRP A 43 -1.18 11.64 17.12
C TRP A 43 -2.15 11.42 18.29
N GLN A 44 -1.92 12.07 19.42
CA GLN A 44 -2.78 11.95 20.60
C GLN A 44 -4.18 12.51 20.35
N ALA A 45 -4.29 13.52 19.50
CA ALA A 45 -5.56 14.14 19.11
C ALA A 45 -6.32 13.37 18.01
N LEU A 46 -5.68 12.37 17.34
CA LEU A 46 -6.34 11.62 16.28
C LEU A 46 -7.52 10.80 16.84
N PRO A 47 -8.67 10.83 16.15
CA PRO A 47 -9.77 9.95 16.48
C PRO A 47 -9.37 8.49 16.23
N GLU A 48 -9.86 7.59 17.07
CA GLU A 48 -9.80 6.17 16.78
C GLU A 48 -10.85 5.81 15.74
N ALA A 49 -10.43 4.99 14.78
CA ALA A 49 -11.34 4.49 13.77
C ALA A 49 -12.40 3.60 14.44
N ASP A 50 -13.65 3.96 14.28
CA ASP A 50 -14.75 3.07 14.63
C ASP A 50 -14.94 2.04 13.52
N ALA A 51 -14.54 0.79 13.78
CA ALA A 51 -14.68 -0.30 12.83
C ALA A 51 -16.14 -0.65 12.51
N LEU A 52 -17.09 -0.22 13.32
CA LEU A 52 -18.52 -0.45 13.13
C LEU A 52 -19.17 0.65 12.29
N SER A 53 -18.55 1.82 12.22
CA SER A 53 -19.03 2.95 11.43
C SER A 53 -18.52 2.85 9.97
N ASN A 54 -19.44 2.93 9.03
CA ASN A 54 -19.09 3.04 7.61
C ASN A 54 -18.67 4.47 7.22
N HIS A 55 -18.80 5.43 8.13
CA HIS A 55 -18.45 6.82 7.92
C HIS A 55 -17.18 7.17 8.68
N ALA A 56 -16.10 7.46 7.96
CA ALA A 56 -14.95 8.07 8.58
C ALA A 56 -15.29 9.52 8.92
N SER A 57 -15.25 9.83 10.20
CA SER A 57 -15.51 11.15 10.73
C SER A 57 -14.34 12.13 10.52
N SER A 58 -13.22 11.67 10.01
CA SER A 58 -11.98 12.45 9.90
C SER A 58 -11.16 12.05 8.70
N GLU A 59 -10.43 13.02 8.14
CA GLU A 59 -9.46 12.83 7.05
C GLU A 59 -8.29 11.93 7.49
N ILE A 60 -7.86 12.05 8.76
CA ILE A 60 -6.86 11.17 9.36
C ILE A 60 -7.43 10.53 10.62
N GLN A 61 -7.19 9.25 10.76
CA GLN A 61 -7.58 8.46 11.93
C GLN A 61 -6.52 7.43 12.29
N ARG A 62 -6.53 6.94 13.53
CA ARG A 62 -5.70 5.81 13.95
C ARG A 62 -6.58 4.58 14.19
N TRP A 63 -6.06 3.42 13.86
CA TRP A 63 -6.70 2.18 14.23
C TRP A 63 -6.36 1.82 15.67
N PRO A 64 -7.34 1.33 16.47
CA PRO A 64 -7.11 0.95 17.86
C PRO A 64 -6.04 -0.14 17.97
N ASP A 65 -5.31 -0.13 19.07
CA ASP A 65 -4.24 -1.08 19.38
C ASP A 65 -4.77 -2.48 19.81
N LEU A 66 -5.93 -2.87 19.30
CA LEU A 66 -6.67 -4.08 19.70
C LEU A 66 -6.13 -5.40 19.14
N TRP A 67 -5.03 -5.36 18.41
CA TRP A 67 -4.54 -6.53 17.65
C TRP A 67 -3.44 -7.32 18.36
N ARG A 68 -2.96 -6.84 19.51
CA ARG A 68 -1.77 -7.36 20.19
C ARG A 68 -1.77 -8.84 20.51
N GLU A 69 -2.91 -9.48 20.64
CA GLU A 69 -2.93 -10.83 21.19
C GLU A 69 -4.00 -11.71 20.58
N ARG A 70 -3.76 -12.27 19.38
CA ARG A 70 -4.51 -13.44 18.96
C ARG A 70 -3.60 -14.59 18.60
N PRO A 71 -3.84 -15.78 19.17
CA PRO A 71 -3.18 -17.01 18.77
C PRO A 71 -3.35 -17.21 17.25
N GLN A 72 -2.30 -17.71 16.58
CA GLN A 72 -2.35 -18.15 15.17
C GLN A 72 -2.37 -17.08 14.07
N GLY A 73 -1.94 -15.85 14.34
CA GLY A 73 -1.76 -14.85 13.27
C GLY A 73 -3.06 -14.27 12.68
N GLN A 74 -4.21 -14.55 13.27
CA GLN A 74 -5.49 -13.99 12.84
C GLN A 74 -5.59 -12.50 13.18
N LEU A 75 -6.19 -11.73 12.28
CA LEU A 75 -6.48 -10.32 12.53
C LEU A 75 -7.62 -10.17 13.53
N HIS A 76 -7.54 -9.12 14.35
CA HIS A 76 -8.63 -8.77 15.25
C HIS A 76 -9.91 -8.47 14.47
N PRO A 77 -11.14 -8.86 14.93
CA PRO A 77 -12.38 -8.63 14.19
C PRO A 77 -12.61 -7.17 13.77
N HIS A 78 -12.22 -6.20 14.58
CA HIS A 78 -12.30 -4.78 14.21
C HIS A 78 -11.37 -4.42 13.04
N VAL A 79 -10.16 -4.99 13.01
CA VAL A 79 -9.24 -4.82 11.87
C VAL A 79 -9.83 -5.45 10.61
N VAL A 80 -10.39 -6.66 10.73
CA VAL A 80 -11.10 -7.33 9.62
C VAL A 80 -12.23 -6.44 9.10
N LYS A 81 -13.05 -5.90 10.01
CA LYS A 81 -14.16 -5.03 9.62
C LYS A 81 -13.68 -3.73 8.96
N ALA A 82 -12.62 -3.13 9.48
CA ALA A 82 -12.04 -1.92 8.89
C ALA A 82 -11.46 -2.17 7.48
N LEU A 83 -10.81 -3.33 7.26
CA LEU A 83 -10.37 -3.76 5.92
C LEU A 83 -11.56 -3.99 4.98
N GLN A 84 -12.60 -4.68 5.45
CA GLN A 84 -13.84 -4.88 4.69
C GLN A 84 -14.50 -3.56 4.33
N ASN A 85 -14.52 -2.59 5.22
CA ASN A 85 -15.04 -1.25 4.96
C ASN A 85 -14.15 -0.49 3.94
N GLY A 86 -12.82 -0.62 4.02
CA GLY A 86 -11.89 -0.04 3.05
C GLY A 86 -12.15 -0.50 1.62
N TRP A 87 -12.44 -1.79 1.43
CA TRP A 87 -12.80 -2.39 0.14
C TRP A 87 -14.29 -2.68 -0.02
N ALA A 88 -15.19 -1.96 0.67
CA ALA A 88 -16.61 -2.30 0.68
C ALA A 88 -17.24 -2.34 -0.72
N ASN A 89 -16.98 -1.33 -1.54
CA ASN A 89 -17.50 -1.26 -2.91
C ASN A 89 -16.94 -2.39 -3.79
N TRP A 90 -15.65 -2.66 -3.68
CA TRP A 90 -15.00 -3.75 -4.40
C TRP A 90 -15.56 -5.12 -3.98
N LEU A 91 -15.70 -5.37 -2.67
CA LEU A 91 -16.28 -6.60 -2.14
C LEU A 91 -17.74 -6.81 -2.59
N ALA A 92 -18.51 -5.73 -2.64
CA ALA A 92 -19.89 -5.79 -3.13
C ALA A 92 -19.97 -6.25 -4.60
N LEU A 93 -19.07 -5.74 -5.45
CA LEU A 93 -18.96 -6.14 -6.86
C LEU A 93 -18.41 -7.56 -7.03
N LEU A 94 -17.48 -7.97 -6.17
CA LEU A 94 -16.82 -9.28 -6.25
C LEU A 94 -17.71 -10.41 -5.75
N LYS A 95 -18.51 -10.18 -4.72
CA LYS A 95 -19.31 -11.20 -4.03
C LYS A 95 -20.17 -12.09 -4.96
N PRO A 96 -20.86 -11.56 -5.97
CA PRO A 96 -21.59 -12.37 -6.94
C PRO A 96 -20.69 -13.36 -7.70
N LEU A 97 -19.45 -12.95 -8.03
CA LEU A 97 -18.50 -13.75 -8.80
C LEU A 97 -17.89 -14.92 -8.01
N LEU A 98 -18.04 -14.94 -6.69
CA LEU A 98 -17.61 -16.06 -5.85
C LEU A 98 -18.54 -17.27 -5.96
N LYS A 99 -19.74 -17.11 -6.54
CA LYS A 99 -20.67 -18.22 -6.82
C LYS A 99 -20.28 -18.91 -8.11
N ALA A 100 -20.30 -20.25 -8.09
CA ALA A 100 -20.02 -21.07 -9.27
C ALA A 100 -20.96 -20.70 -10.43
N GLY A 101 -20.41 -20.64 -11.63
CA GLY A 101 -21.15 -20.35 -12.86
C GLY A 101 -21.27 -18.85 -13.21
N ASN A 102 -20.99 -17.94 -12.28
CA ASN A 102 -20.97 -16.52 -12.61
C ASN A 102 -19.66 -16.14 -13.30
N VAL A 103 -19.76 -15.30 -14.31
CA VAL A 103 -18.62 -14.80 -15.10
C VAL A 103 -18.53 -13.28 -15.07
N CYS A 104 -17.31 -12.78 -15.23
CA CYS A 104 -16.99 -11.38 -15.28
C CYS A 104 -16.82 -10.94 -16.74
N ASP A 105 -17.48 -9.87 -17.13
CA ASP A 105 -17.29 -9.18 -18.40
C ASP A 105 -16.29 -8.02 -18.27
N ASN A 106 -15.99 -7.33 -19.38
CA ASN A 106 -15.07 -6.20 -19.40
C ASN A 106 -15.55 -5.02 -18.55
N SER A 107 -16.85 -4.75 -18.54
CA SER A 107 -17.43 -3.62 -17.79
C SER A 107 -17.28 -3.84 -16.28
N LEU A 108 -17.65 -5.03 -15.80
CA LEU A 108 -17.51 -5.39 -14.38
C LEU A 108 -16.05 -5.47 -13.97
N ALA A 109 -15.16 -5.96 -14.84
CA ALA A 109 -13.72 -6.02 -14.57
C ALA A 109 -13.13 -4.62 -14.39
N LEU A 110 -13.50 -3.64 -15.22
CA LEU A 110 -13.11 -2.23 -15.06
C LEU A 110 -13.62 -1.65 -13.73
N GLN A 111 -14.87 -1.90 -13.37
CA GLN A 111 -15.44 -1.44 -12.11
C GLN A 111 -14.70 -2.05 -10.90
N LEU A 112 -14.37 -3.34 -10.96
CA LEU A 112 -13.61 -4.03 -9.92
C LEU A 112 -12.19 -3.44 -9.78
N LEU A 113 -11.47 -3.23 -10.88
CA LEU A 113 -10.13 -2.64 -10.87
C LEU A 113 -10.15 -1.22 -10.30
N ASN A 114 -11.08 -0.39 -10.76
CA ASN A 114 -11.22 0.98 -10.29
C ASN A 114 -11.61 1.05 -8.80
N SER A 115 -12.56 0.20 -8.38
CA SER A 115 -13.00 0.17 -6.99
C SER A 115 -11.91 -0.35 -6.04
N PHE A 116 -11.12 -1.35 -6.48
CA PHE A 116 -9.99 -1.87 -5.72
C PHE A 116 -8.92 -0.80 -5.49
N SER A 117 -8.63 0.01 -6.51
CA SER A 117 -7.60 1.05 -6.47
C SER A 117 -7.93 2.24 -5.54
N GLN A 118 -9.16 2.32 -5.02
CA GLN A 118 -9.55 3.40 -4.11
C GLN A 118 -8.93 3.26 -2.72
N PHE A 119 -8.69 2.03 -2.27
CA PHE A 119 -8.11 1.76 -0.95
C PHE A 119 -6.85 0.89 -1.07
N GLN A 120 -5.77 1.28 -0.39
CA GLN A 120 -4.52 0.53 -0.40
C GLN A 120 -3.88 0.44 0.98
N VAL A 121 -3.40 -0.76 1.32
CA VAL A 121 -2.57 -0.99 2.50
C VAL A 121 -1.11 -0.80 2.13
N LEU A 122 -0.43 0.13 2.80
CA LEU A 122 1.00 0.39 2.63
C LEU A 122 1.76 0.02 3.89
N CYS A 123 2.84 -0.72 3.76
CA CYS A 123 3.69 -1.09 4.88
C CYS A 123 5.16 -0.77 4.61
N ALA A 124 5.94 -0.71 5.70
CA ALA A 124 7.36 -0.38 5.59
C ALA A 124 8.23 -1.59 5.22
N LEU A 125 7.81 -2.79 5.61
CA LEU A 125 8.62 -4.01 5.57
C LEU A 125 8.14 -4.99 4.50
N ARG A 126 9.08 -5.77 3.94
CA ARG A 126 8.74 -6.89 3.05
C ARG A 126 8.46 -8.17 3.83
N GLN A 127 9.19 -8.42 4.89
CA GLN A 127 9.18 -9.64 5.69
C GLN A 127 8.77 -9.37 7.15
N GLY A 128 8.49 -10.45 7.88
CA GLY A 128 8.04 -10.39 9.26
C GLY A 128 6.53 -10.19 9.40
N ALA A 129 6.05 -10.18 10.64
CA ALA A 129 4.61 -10.11 10.94
C ALA A 129 3.90 -8.86 10.38
N TRP A 130 4.63 -7.80 10.16
CA TRP A 130 4.19 -6.50 9.63
C TRP A 130 4.63 -6.25 8.19
N GLY A 131 5.18 -7.28 7.56
CA GLY A 131 5.66 -7.20 6.18
C GLY A 131 4.56 -7.55 5.17
N VAL A 132 4.82 -7.20 3.91
CA VAL A 132 3.93 -7.44 2.75
C VAL A 132 3.41 -8.86 2.72
N GLN A 133 4.30 -9.85 2.89
CA GLN A 133 3.95 -11.25 2.75
C GLN A 133 2.88 -11.66 3.78
N ALA A 134 3.17 -11.45 5.07
CA ALA A 134 2.25 -11.82 6.15
C ALA A 134 0.94 -11.01 6.11
N LEU A 135 1.00 -9.73 5.71
CA LEU A 135 -0.20 -8.90 5.58
C LEU A 135 -1.10 -9.40 4.45
N ASN A 136 -0.54 -9.74 3.28
CA ASN A 136 -1.33 -10.26 2.16
C ASN A 136 -2.05 -11.56 2.51
N GLU A 137 -1.37 -12.49 3.19
CA GLU A 137 -1.98 -13.74 3.65
C GLU A 137 -3.13 -13.49 4.63
N ARG A 138 -2.89 -12.66 5.63
CA ARG A 138 -3.91 -12.34 6.66
C ARG A 138 -5.10 -11.60 6.09
N ILE A 139 -4.87 -10.67 5.15
CA ILE A 139 -5.95 -9.92 4.50
C ILE A 139 -6.81 -10.86 3.65
N ALA A 140 -6.22 -11.75 2.86
CA ALA A 140 -6.97 -12.70 2.06
C ALA A 140 -7.88 -13.61 2.90
N LEU A 141 -7.36 -14.10 4.04
CA LEU A 141 -8.13 -14.87 5.02
C LEU A 141 -9.23 -14.02 5.67
N ALA A 142 -8.92 -12.79 6.06
CA ALA A 142 -9.86 -11.88 6.71
C ALA A 142 -11.02 -11.46 5.81
N LEU A 143 -10.76 -11.34 4.51
CA LEU A 143 -11.80 -11.05 3.51
C LEU A 143 -12.62 -12.28 3.13
N GLY A 144 -12.25 -13.49 3.62
CA GLY A 144 -12.95 -14.74 3.33
C GLY A 144 -12.76 -15.25 1.90
N LEU A 145 -11.70 -14.79 1.22
CA LEU A 145 -11.42 -15.17 -0.18
C LEU A 145 -10.63 -16.48 -0.29
N VAL A 146 -9.95 -16.86 0.78
CA VAL A 146 -9.20 -18.12 0.92
C VAL A 146 -9.52 -18.76 2.28
N SER A 147 -9.34 -20.07 2.37
CA SER A 147 -9.49 -20.81 3.63
C SER A 147 -8.13 -21.21 4.20
N ASN A 148 -8.08 -21.50 5.51
CA ASN A 148 -6.86 -22.01 6.16
C ASN A 148 -6.36 -23.35 5.57
N ARG A 149 -7.17 -24.03 4.73
CA ARG A 149 -6.82 -25.27 4.05
C ARG A 149 -6.08 -25.03 2.74
N ASP A 150 -6.18 -23.81 2.17
CA ASP A 150 -5.55 -23.42 0.90
C ASP A 150 -4.06 -23.10 1.11
N LYS A 151 -3.28 -24.08 1.55
CA LYS A 151 -1.85 -23.92 1.89
C LYS A 151 -0.95 -23.47 0.72
N GLY A 152 -1.44 -23.49 -0.51
CA GLY A 152 -0.70 -23.05 -1.71
C GLY A 152 -0.57 -21.53 -1.87
N PHE A 153 -1.24 -20.75 -1.02
CA PHE A 153 -1.18 -19.28 -1.06
C PHE A 153 0.15 -18.71 -0.53
N GLN A 154 0.89 -19.51 0.24
CA GLN A 154 2.11 -19.09 0.95
C GLN A 154 3.39 -19.16 0.11
N SER A 155 3.34 -19.59 -1.16
CA SER A 155 4.54 -19.63 -2.00
C SER A 155 4.93 -18.22 -2.45
N PRO A 156 6.16 -17.77 -2.20
CA PRO A 156 6.71 -16.52 -2.76
C PRO A 156 6.83 -16.57 -4.27
N ASP A 157 6.91 -17.77 -4.82
CA ASP A 157 6.98 -18.02 -6.26
C ASP A 157 5.61 -17.81 -6.88
N ALA A 158 5.57 -17.14 -8.02
CA ALA A 158 4.41 -16.65 -8.76
C ALA A 158 3.27 -17.63 -9.02
N GLN A 159 3.41 -18.89 -8.59
CA GLN A 159 2.47 -19.98 -8.80
C GLN A 159 1.57 -20.31 -7.58
N GLY A 160 1.50 -19.43 -6.58
CA GLY A 160 0.50 -19.57 -5.51
C GLY A 160 -0.90 -19.71 -6.09
N ALA A 161 -1.78 -20.45 -5.38
CA ALA A 161 -3.13 -20.76 -5.87
C ALA A 161 -3.84 -19.53 -6.44
N TRP A 162 -4.31 -19.64 -7.67
CA TRP A 162 -5.14 -18.63 -8.32
C TRP A 162 -6.59 -18.79 -7.85
N PHE A 163 -7.17 -17.72 -7.39
CA PHE A 163 -8.55 -17.68 -6.89
C PHE A 163 -9.24 -16.37 -7.28
N VAL A 164 -10.55 -16.38 -7.29
CA VAL A 164 -11.37 -15.23 -7.64
C VAL A 164 -11.12 -14.06 -6.67
N GLY A 165 -10.83 -12.90 -7.22
CA GLY A 165 -10.56 -11.68 -6.46
C GLY A 165 -9.09 -11.49 -6.06
N ARG A 166 -8.16 -12.43 -6.36
CA ARG A 166 -6.73 -12.22 -6.06
C ARG A 166 -6.19 -11.04 -6.85
N PRO A 167 -5.79 -9.93 -6.18
CA PRO A 167 -5.11 -8.84 -6.84
C PRO A 167 -3.63 -9.19 -6.97
N VAL A 168 -3.07 -8.87 -8.13
CA VAL A 168 -1.64 -9.09 -8.41
C VAL A 168 -1.02 -7.86 -9.00
N MET A 169 0.26 -7.64 -8.70
CA MET A 169 1.08 -6.59 -9.28
C MET A 169 2.24 -7.20 -10.03
N VAL A 170 2.49 -6.73 -11.24
CA VAL A 170 3.63 -7.09 -12.07
C VAL A 170 4.91 -6.55 -11.44
N THR A 171 5.93 -7.42 -11.30
CA THR A 171 7.21 -7.06 -10.64
C THR A 171 8.36 -6.83 -11.61
N ARG A 172 8.17 -7.15 -12.88
CA ARG A 172 9.12 -6.91 -13.99
C ARG A 172 8.36 -6.70 -15.29
N ASN A 173 8.91 -5.91 -16.20
CA ASN A 173 8.29 -5.70 -17.51
C ASN A 173 8.17 -7.00 -18.27
N ASP A 174 7.03 -7.22 -18.91
CA ASP A 174 6.77 -8.30 -19.85
C ASP A 174 6.24 -7.69 -21.15
N TYR A 175 7.13 -7.48 -22.11
CA TYR A 175 6.80 -6.85 -23.39
C TYR A 175 5.93 -7.74 -24.29
N HIS A 176 5.96 -9.06 -24.13
CA HIS A 176 5.12 -9.98 -24.90
C HIS A 176 3.66 -9.91 -24.45
N LEU A 177 3.44 -9.65 -23.17
CA LEU A 177 2.11 -9.46 -22.61
C LEU A 177 1.69 -7.98 -22.57
N ASN A 178 2.59 -7.06 -22.98
CA ASN A 178 2.45 -5.61 -22.81
C ASN A 178 2.11 -5.24 -21.35
N LEU A 179 2.82 -5.84 -20.40
CA LEU A 179 2.72 -5.53 -18.98
C LEU A 179 3.97 -4.82 -18.51
N MET A 180 3.78 -3.79 -17.70
CA MET A 180 4.85 -3.01 -17.08
C MET A 180 4.96 -3.30 -15.60
N ASN A 181 6.17 -3.17 -15.06
CA ASN A 181 6.38 -3.23 -13.62
C ASN A 181 5.48 -2.20 -12.91
N GLY A 182 4.70 -2.67 -11.94
CA GLY A 182 3.72 -1.86 -11.22
C GLY A 182 2.28 -1.99 -11.74
N ASP A 183 2.05 -2.61 -12.92
CA ASP A 183 0.68 -2.87 -13.39
C ASP A 183 -0.05 -3.77 -12.40
N VAL A 184 -1.27 -3.39 -12.04
CA VAL A 184 -2.13 -4.14 -11.13
C VAL A 184 -3.28 -4.79 -11.88
N GLY A 185 -3.47 -6.07 -11.67
CA GLY A 185 -4.56 -6.87 -12.23
C GLY A 185 -5.31 -7.65 -11.17
N GLN A 186 -6.44 -8.24 -11.55
CA GLN A 186 -7.25 -9.08 -10.67
C GLN A 186 -7.63 -10.40 -11.33
N CYS A 187 -7.51 -11.49 -10.59
CA CYS A 187 -7.95 -12.81 -11.03
C CYS A 187 -9.47 -12.92 -10.95
N LEU A 188 -10.12 -13.11 -12.08
CA LEU A 188 -11.59 -13.10 -12.20
C LEU A 188 -12.08 -14.30 -13.03
N PRO A 189 -13.30 -14.80 -12.78
CA PRO A 189 -13.88 -15.91 -13.55
C PRO A 189 -14.40 -15.39 -14.90
N THR A 190 -14.08 -16.11 -15.96
CA THR A 190 -14.61 -15.89 -17.31
C THR A 190 -15.27 -17.17 -17.83
N ALA A 191 -15.95 -17.10 -18.98
CA ALA A 191 -16.54 -18.27 -19.64
C ALA A 191 -15.50 -19.36 -19.96
N GLN A 192 -14.20 -18.99 -20.06
CA GLN A 192 -13.11 -19.93 -20.33
C GLN A 192 -12.26 -20.24 -19.09
N GLY A 193 -12.79 -20.05 -17.88
CA GLY A 193 -12.10 -20.26 -16.61
C GLY A 193 -11.46 -18.98 -16.06
N LEU A 194 -10.55 -19.14 -15.10
CA LEU A 194 -9.89 -17.98 -14.47
C LEU A 194 -8.97 -17.25 -15.45
N ARG A 195 -9.06 -15.92 -15.45
CA ARG A 195 -8.17 -15.00 -16.16
C ARG A 195 -7.78 -13.87 -15.23
N VAL A 196 -6.65 -13.23 -15.50
CA VAL A 196 -6.27 -12.00 -14.83
C VAL A 196 -6.59 -10.82 -15.73
N ALA A 197 -7.44 -9.93 -15.22
CA ALA A 197 -7.83 -8.70 -15.89
C ALA A 197 -6.82 -7.61 -15.56
N PHE A 198 -6.21 -7.00 -16.57
CA PHE A 198 -5.39 -5.79 -16.46
C PHE A 198 -6.02 -4.67 -17.29
N PRO A 199 -5.90 -3.39 -16.89
CA PRO A 199 -6.24 -2.28 -17.75
C PRO A 199 -5.38 -2.32 -19.03
N ASP A 200 -5.97 -2.02 -20.20
CA ASP A 200 -5.22 -1.99 -21.47
C ASP A 200 -4.62 -0.62 -21.80
N GLY A 201 -4.84 0.37 -20.92
CA GLY A 201 -4.40 1.76 -21.13
C GLY A 201 -5.26 2.58 -22.11
N LYS A 202 -6.27 1.95 -22.74
CA LYS A 202 -7.19 2.58 -23.70
C LYS A 202 -8.64 2.58 -23.22
N GLY A 203 -8.85 2.26 -21.94
CA GLY A 203 -10.18 2.16 -21.33
C GLY A 203 -10.81 0.77 -21.43
N GLY A 204 -10.10 -0.22 -21.92
CA GLY A 204 -10.52 -1.62 -21.99
C GLY A 204 -9.77 -2.54 -21.02
N ILE A 205 -10.01 -3.84 -21.17
CA ILE A 205 -9.41 -4.90 -20.37
C ILE A 205 -8.59 -5.85 -21.23
N ARG A 206 -7.39 -6.16 -20.75
CA ARG A 206 -6.54 -7.22 -21.24
C ARG A 206 -6.67 -8.44 -20.33
N TRP A 207 -7.16 -9.53 -20.87
CA TRP A 207 -7.33 -10.79 -20.17
C TRP A 207 -6.13 -11.71 -20.40
N ILE A 208 -5.46 -12.13 -19.34
CA ILE A 208 -4.27 -12.96 -19.40
C ILE A 208 -4.50 -14.25 -18.63
N LEU A 209 -4.06 -15.38 -19.19
CA LEU A 209 -4.05 -16.66 -18.50
C LEU A 209 -3.12 -16.59 -17.30
N PRO A 210 -3.55 -17.05 -16.11
CA PRO A 210 -2.70 -17.11 -14.93
C PRO A 210 -1.36 -17.82 -15.17
N SER A 211 -1.38 -18.91 -15.96
CA SER A 211 -0.17 -19.68 -16.33
C SER A 211 0.85 -18.95 -17.19
N ARG A 212 0.47 -17.83 -17.82
CA ARG A 212 1.37 -16.99 -18.60
C ARG A 212 2.01 -15.86 -17.78
N LEU A 213 1.54 -15.66 -16.56
CA LEU A 213 2.05 -14.59 -15.68
C LEU A 213 3.24 -15.10 -14.89
N GLU A 214 4.41 -14.61 -15.23
CA GLU A 214 5.63 -14.73 -14.47
C GLU A 214 5.95 -13.40 -13.79
N GLY A 215 6.54 -13.45 -12.59
CA GLY A 215 6.96 -12.22 -11.91
C GLY A 215 5.80 -11.32 -11.48
N VAL A 216 4.78 -11.91 -10.88
CA VAL A 216 3.68 -11.19 -10.21
C VAL A 216 3.65 -11.52 -8.71
N GLU A 217 3.18 -10.59 -7.91
CA GLU A 217 2.97 -10.80 -6.48
C GLU A 217 1.58 -10.33 -6.05
N THR A 218 1.05 -10.93 -5.01
CA THR A 218 -0.24 -10.52 -4.41
C THR A 218 -0.13 -9.13 -3.79
N VAL A 219 -1.16 -8.27 -3.94
CA VAL A 219 -1.03 -6.84 -3.66
C VAL A 219 -2.22 -6.21 -2.91
N TRP A 220 -2.82 -6.88 -1.94
CA TRP A 220 -3.66 -6.17 -0.95
C TRP A 220 -2.81 -5.20 -0.11
N ALA A 221 -1.61 -5.65 0.26
CA ALA A 221 -0.60 -4.79 0.88
C ALA A 221 0.65 -4.73 0.00
N MET A 222 1.27 -3.56 -0.08
CA MET A 222 2.54 -3.35 -0.75
C MET A 222 3.46 -2.47 0.10
N THR A 223 4.76 -2.47 -0.21
CA THR A 223 5.67 -1.52 0.46
C THR A 223 5.42 -0.10 -0.04
N VAL A 224 5.69 0.88 0.84
CA VAL A 224 5.66 2.30 0.48
C VAL A 224 6.51 2.60 -0.76
N HIS A 225 7.66 1.95 -0.92
CA HIS A 225 8.52 2.14 -2.10
C HIS A 225 7.82 1.71 -3.40
N LYS A 226 7.07 0.60 -3.37
CA LYS A 226 6.36 0.11 -4.55
C LYS A 226 5.15 0.96 -4.93
N SER A 227 4.64 1.76 -4.00
CA SER A 227 3.55 2.70 -4.27
C SER A 227 4.00 4.01 -4.91
N GLN A 228 5.30 4.21 -5.13
CA GLN A 228 5.81 5.42 -5.78
C GLN A 228 5.22 5.56 -7.18
N GLY A 229 4.69 6.76 -7.47
CA GLY A 229 3.98 7.03 -8.73
C GLY A 229 2.47 6.80 -8.67
N SER A 230 1.97 6.04 -7.68
CA SER A 230 0.53 5.80 -7.48
C SER A 230 -0.06 6.69 -6.41
N GLU A 231 -1.37 6.90 -6.47
CA GLU A 231 -2.16 7.63 -5.47
C GLU A 231 -3.48 6.89 -5.25
N TYR A 232 -3.98 6.94 -4.01
CA TYR A 232 -5.18 6.22 -3.57
C TYR A 232 -6.11 7.17 -2.83
N ASP A 233 -7.41 6.98 -2.94
CA ASP A 233 -8.36 7.82 -2.20
C ASP A 233 -8.20 7.61 -0.69
N HIS A 234 -7.97 6.38 -0.27
CA HIS A 234 -7.72 6.03 1.12
C HIS A 234 -6.47 5.16 1.24
N VAL A 235 -5.54 5.54 2.10
CA VAL A 235 -4.35 4.76 2.44
C VAL A 235 -4.43 4.30 3.90
N LEU A 236 -4.17 3.02 4.13
CA LEU A 236 -3.86 2.48 5.45
C LEU A 236 -2.35 2.30 5.57
N MET A 237 -1.70 3.13 6.36
CA MET A 237 -0.28 3.00 6.71
C MET A 237 -0.11 2.03 7.87
N VAL A 238 0.66 0.96 7.63
CA VAL A 238 0.99 -0.06 8.64
C VAL A 238 2.46 0.06 9.00
N LEU A 239 2.77 0.30 10.27
CA LEU A 239 4.13 0.30 10.78
C LEU A 239 4.38 -0.97 11.62
N PRO A 240 5.64 -1.43 11.73
CA PRO A 240 5.99 -2.53 12.62
C PRO A 240 5.94 -2.10 14.10
N ASP A 241 6.00 -3.10 14.98
CA ASP A 241 6.06 -2.91 16.42
C ASP A 241 7.45 -2.53 16.94
N ARG A 242 8.47 -2.61 16.07
CA ARG A 242 9.89 -2.34 16.37
C ARG A 242 10.50 -1.41 15.34
N GLU A 243 11.54 -0.72 15.74
CA GLU A 243 12.36 0.07 14.85
C GLU A 243 13.00 -0.80 13.77
N ALA A 244 13.13 -0.24 12.57
CA ALA A 244 13.81 -0.87 11.45
C ALA A 244 14.55 0.20 10.65
N PRO A 245 15.73 -0.10 10.07
CA PRO A 245 16.54 0.89 9.35
C PRO A 245 15.82 1.58 8.18
N VAL A 246 14.81 0.91 7.60
CA VAL A 246 14.01 1.46 6.50
C VAL A 246 13.00 2.52 6.97
N LEU A 247 12.69 2.54 8.27
CA LEU A 247 11.74 3.50 8.86
C LEU A 247 12.40 4.85 9.02
N THR A 248 12.29 5.65 8.00
CA THR A 248 12.83 7.00 7.93
C THR A 248 11.72 8.01 7.69
N ARG A 249 12.03 9.26 7.92
CA ARG A 249 11.18 10.40 7.61
C ARG A 249 10.70 10.38 6.17
N GLU A 250 11.60 10.11 5.24
CA GLU A 250 11.33 10.09 3.80
C GLU A 250 10.36 8.97 3.44
N LEU A 251 10.47 7.80 4.08
CA LEU A 251 9.52 6.71 3.89
C LEU A 251 8.12 7.11 4.37
N LEU A 252 8.02 7.67 5.58
CA LEU A 252 6.74 8.11 6.13
C LEU A 252 6.10 9.19 5.26
N TYR A 253 6.88 10.20 4.86
CA TYR A 253 6.43 11.25 3.95
C TYR A 253 5.91 10.67 2.64
N THR A 254 6.66 9.75 2.03
CA THR A 254 6.26 9.08 0.79
C THR A 254 4.93 8.36 0.95
N GLY A 255 4.76 7.61 2.05
CA GLY A 255 3.51 6.87 2.30
C GLY A 255 2.31 7.78 2.54
N VAL A 256 2.46 8.80 3.38
CA VAL A 256 1.39 9.77 3.67
C VAL A 256 0.93 10.49 2.40
N THR A 257 1.89 10.87 1.53
CA THR A 257 1.60 11.56 0.27
C THR A 257 0.99 10.66 -0.82
N ARG A 258 0.71 9.38 -0.53
CA ARG A 258 -0.09 8.51 -1.43
C ARG A 258 -1.58 8.65 -1.20
N ALA A 259 -2.00 9.18 -0.04
CA ALA A 259 -3.41 9.36 0.30
C ALA A 259 -3.94 10.66 -0.31
N LYS A 260 -5.08 10.62 -1.01
CA LYS A 260 -5.76 11.79 -1.57
C LYS A 260 -6.74 12.39 -0.58
N THR A 261 -7.61 11.57 -0.01
CA THR A 261 -8.74 12.03 0.79
C THR A 261 -8.73 11.50 2.21
N ARG A 262 -8.12 10.33 2.45
CA ARG A 262 -8.14 9.68 3.75
C ARG A 262 -6.86 8.94 4.06
N LEU A 263 -6.37 9.09 5.28
CA LEU A 263 -5.23 8.39 5.81
C LEU A 263 -5.60 7.69 7.11
N SER A 264 -5.38 6.39 7.17
CA SER A 264 -5.51 5.62 8.42
C SER A 264 -4.15 5.10 8.86
N TRP A 265 -3.91 5.09 10.16
CA TRP A 265 -2.71 4.56 10.75
C TRP A 265 -3.00 3.29 11.55
N TRP A 266 -2.26 2.24 11.25
CA TRP A 266 -2.19 1.04 12.07
C TRP A 266 -0.77 0.92 12.62
N VAL A 267 -0.57 1.45 13.81
CA VAL A 267 0.75 1.59 14.43
C VAL A 267 0.72 0.93 15.81
N PRO A 268 1.24 -0.27 15.89
CA PRO A 268 1.27 -1.06 17.14
C PRO A 268 2.05 -0.41 18.27
N ASN A 269 3.10 0.26 17.91
CA ASN A 269 3.95 0.98 18.85
C ASN A 269 4.19 2.40 18.34
N PRO A 270 3.46 3.40 18.84
CA PRO A 270 3.61 4.78 18.40
C PRO A 270 5.02 5.36 18.56
N ALA A 271 5.84 4.83 19.47
CA ALA A 271 7.23 5.25 19.62
C ALA A 271 8.04 5.04 18.32
N VAL A 272 7.71 3.98 17.56
CA VAL A 272 8.34 3.69 16.26
C VAL A 272 8.05 4.78 15.24
N LEU A 273 6.81 5.28 15.19
CA LEU A 273 6.44 6.40 14.32
C LEU A 273 7.23 7.67 14.68
N PHE A 274 7.31 7.99 15.97
CA PHE A 274 8.00 9.20 16.42
C PHE A 274 9.51 9.11 16.20
N SER A 275 10.11 7.94 16.45
CA SER A 275 11.53 7.69 16.16
C SER A 275 11.82 7.86 14.66
N ALA A 276 11.00 7.27 13.79
CA ALA A 276 11.18 7.34 12.35
C ALA A 276 11.15 8.78 11.80
N VAL A 277 10.34 9.66 12.38
CA VAL A 277 10.33 11.10 12.00
C VAL A 277 11.64 11.79 12.34
N GLY A 278 12.35 11.34 13.38
CA GLY A 278 13.69 11.83 13.73
C GLY A 278 14.80 11.30 12.81
N GLN A 279 14.59 10.17 12.16
CA GLN A 279 15.60 9.50 11.34
C GLN A 279 15.58 10.05 9.89
N ARG A 280 16.74 10.49 9.41
CA ARG A 280 16.97 10.85 8.00
C ARG A 280 17.72 9.74 7.28
N VAL A 281 17.43 9.58 6.00
CA VAL A 281 18.29 8.76 5.13
C VAL A 281 19.66 9.45 5.02
N THR A 282 20.68 8.89 5.65
CA THR A 282 22.06 9.26 5.38
C THR A 282 22.45 8.61 4.06
N ARG A 283 22.32 9.35 2.96
CA ARG A 283 22.94 8.93 1.71
C ARG A 283 24.41 9.30 1.81
N SER A 284 25.30 8.30 1.91
CA SER A 284 26.71 8.44 1.63
C SER A 284 26.85 8.64 0.10
N GLY A 285 26.52 9.86 -0.35
CA GLY A 285 26.75 10.25 -1.72
C GLY A 285 28.24 10.45 -1.88
N GLY A 286 28.97 9.50 -2.47
CA GLY A 286 30.38 9.63 -2.81
C GLY A 286 30.70 10.74 -3.82
N LEU A 287 29.72 11.60 -4.12
CA LEU A 287 29.91 12.76 -5.00
C LEU A 287 30.82 13.81 -4.35
N ALA A 288 30.69 14.03 -3.04
CA ALA A 288 31.56 14.95 -2.31
C ALA A 288 33.00 14.43 -2.28
N ASP A 289 33.18 13.13 -1.96
CA ASP A 289 34.50 12.51 -1.95
C ASP A 289 35.12 12.42 -3.36
N GLY A 290 34.30 12.19 -4.40
CA GLY A 290 34.77 12.14 -5.80
C GLY A 290 35.12 13.51 -6.37
N LEU A 291 34.52 14.61 -5.88
CA LEU A 291 34.80 15.96 -6.33
C LEU A 291 36.00 16.59 -5.62
N PHE A 292 36.28 16.20 -4.36
CA PHE A 292 37.37 16.79 -3.56
C PHE A 292 38.65 15.97 -3.56
N HIS A 293 38.69 14.73 -4.12
CA HIS A 293 39.87 13.88 -4.18
C HIS A 293 40.56 13.86 -5.56
N ARG A 294 40.21 14.74 -6.50
CA ARG A 294 40.99 14.96 -7.73
C ARG A 294 41.83 16.22 -7.64
N SER A 295 42.74 16.25 -6.70
CA SER A 295 43.85 17.20 -6.69
C SER A 295 45.00 16.61 -5.90
N LYS A 296 45.70 15.67 -6.52
CA LYS A 296 47.13 15.40 -6.33
C LYS A 296 47.69 14.79 -7.61
#